data_eec500364ba82193b8cb2e92da7ba436
#
_entry.id   eec500364ba82193b8cb2e92da7ba436
#
_cell.length_a   1.000
_cell.length_b   1.000
_cell.length_c   1.000
_cell.angle_alpha   90.00
_cell.angle_beta   90.00
_cell.angle_gamma   90.00
#
_symmetry.space_group_name_H-M   'P 1'
#
loop_
_entity.id
_entity.type
_entity.pdbx_description
1 polymer ?
#
loop_
_entity_poly.entity_id
_entity_poly.type
_entity_poly.pdbx_seq_one_letter_code
_entity_poly.pdbx_strand_id
1 'polypeptide(L)'
;MFHRFLCYFVLFLKFNKMTELQDLRNTIEAAWDNRELLKDEQTKKAVLSLIEFLDKGLVRVAEPKENGEAWQVNEWVKKGVILYFPIQQIETEKFGSYEFCDKIPLKNDYASQGVRAVMGSVARYGAFINRGVILMPSFVNIGAYVDSGTMVDTWATVGSCAQIGKNVHLSGGVGIGGVLEPIQAAPVIIEDDCFIGSRCIVVEGAHIGKEAVLGAGVTITQSTKIIDVTGAEPITYKGYVPERSVVIPGSYEKEFPAGKYHVPCAIIIGKRKPSTDLKTSLNDALRDFNVAV
;
A
#
# COMPACT_ATOMS: atom_id res chain seq x y z
N MET A 1 31.34 20.06 -24.07
CA MET A 1 30.16 20.89 -24.29
C MET A 1 28.84 20.09 -24.18
N PHE A 2 28.73 18.89 -24.71
CA PHE A 2 27.54 18.03 -24.68
C PHE A 2 27.06 17.64 -23.27
N HIS A 3 27.97 17.35 -22.33
CA HIS A 3 27.62 16.97 -20.94
C HIS A 3 26.95 18.10 -20.13
N ARG A 4 27.34 19.35 -20.38
CA ARG A 4 26.70 20.51 -19.72
C ARG A 4 25.29 20.77 -20.26
N PHE A 5 25.07 20.57 -21.55
CA PHE A 5 23.74 20.75 -22.18
C PHE A 5 22.74 19.70 -21.69
N LEU A 6 23.15 18.45 -21.54
CA LEU A 6 22.32 17.37 -21.02
C LEU A 6 21.93 17.61 -19.55
N CYS A 7 22.88 18.10 -18.74
CA CYS A 7 22.62 18.43 -17.34
C CYS A 7 21.64 19.60 -17.18
N TYR A 8 21.75 20.66 -18.01
CA TYR A 8 20.80 21.78 -18.01
C TYR A 8 19.43 21.35 -18.52
N PHE A 9 19.33 20.48 -19.52
CA PHE A 9 18.08 19.99 -20.04
C PHE A 9 17.34 19.10 -19.01
N VAL A 10 18.05 18.23 -18.32
CA VAL A 10 17.48 17.40 -17.23
C VAL A 10 17.02 18.26 -16.03
N LEU A 11 17.79 19.28 -15.67
CA LEU A 11 17.41 20.26 -14.64
C LEU A 11 16.16 21.06 -15.04
N PHE A 12 16.08 21.50 -16.28
CA PHE A 12 14.93 22.24 -16.82
C PHE A 12 13.66 21.37 -16.85
N LEU A 13 13.76 20.10 -17.24
CA LEU A 13 12.62 19.16 -17.18
C LEU A 13 12.17 18.88 -15.75
N LYS A 14 13.12 18.70 -14.82
CA LYS A 14 12.79 18.54 -13.39
C LYS A 14 12.12 19.79 -12.83
N PHE A 15 12.61 20.99 -13.17
CA PHE A 15 12.04 22.24 -12.71
C PHE A 15 10.62 22.45 -13.23
N ASN A 16 10.35 22.20 -14.52
CA ASN A 16 9.00 22.29 -15.08
C ASN A 16 8.04 21.30 -14.43
N LYS A 17 8.48 20.04 -14.19
CA LYS A 17 7.68 19.04 -13.50
C LYS A 17 7.37 19.43 -12.05
N MET A 18 8.31 20.06 -11.34
CA MET A 18 8.09 20.54 -9.96
C MET A 18 7.07 21.68 -9.92
N THR A 19 7.14 22.61 -10.88
CA THR A 19 6.18 23.71 -11.00
C THR A 19 4.78 23.19 -11.30
N GLU A 20 4.65 22.26 -12.25
CA GLU A 20 3.38 21.62 -12.61
C GLU A 20 2.75 20.89 -11.40
N LEU A 21 3.53 20.15 -10.62
CA LEU A 21 3.05 19.47 -9.42
C LEU A 21 2.62 20.46 -8.32
N GLN A 22 3.32 21.59 -8.18
CA GLN A 22 2.96 22.61 -7.20
C GLN A 22 1.66 23.32 -7.58
N ASP A 23 1.45 23.65 -8.85
CA ASP A 23 0.21 24.25 -9.36
C ASP A 23 -0.96 23.29 -9.20
N LEU A 24 -0.72 22.00 -9.49
CA LEU A 24 -1.71 20.93 -9.28
C LEU A 24 -2.10 20.85 -7.81
N ARG A 25 -1.13 20.81 -6.91
CA ARG A 25 -1.36 20.80 -5.47
C ARG A 25 -2.19 21.99 -5.01
N ASN A 26 -1.82 23.20 -5.42
CA ASN A 26 -2.52 24.42 -5.05
C ASN A 26 -3.99 24.38 -5.49
N THR A 27 -4.26 23.87 -6.71
CA THR A 27 -5.63 23.74 -7.23
C THR A 27 -6.44 22.70 -6.44
N ILE A 28 -5.85 21.56 -6.08
CA ILE A 28 -6.49 20.51 -5.28
C ILE A 28 -6.80 21.03 -3.86
N GLU A 29 -5.86 21.71 -3.21
CA GLU A 29 -6.05 22.30 -1.87
C GLU A 29 -7.18 23.33 -1.89
N ALA A 30 -7.21 24.24 -2.87
CA ALA A 30 -8.27 25.22 -3.04
C ALA A 30 -9.64 24.55 -3.24
N ALA A 31 -9.72 23.51 -4.07
CA ALA A 31 -10.95 22.77 -4.30
C ALA A 31 -11.38 21.93 -3.07
N TRP A 32 -10.42 21.52 -2.24
CA TRP A 32 -10.71 20.87 -0.97
C TRP A 32 -11.41 21.82 -0.01
N ASP A 33 -10.92 23.05 0.10
CA ASP A 33 -11.47 24.07 0.99
C ASP A 33 -12.79 24.66 0.47
N ASN A 34 -12.94 24.73 -0.86
CA ASN A 34 -14.16 25.20 -1.51
C ASN A 34 -14.63 24.25 -2.62
N ARG A 35 -15.56 23.36 -2.31
CA ARG A 35 -16.11 22.35 -3.22
C ARG A 35 -16.85 22.91 -4.44
N GLU A 36 -17.29 24.16 -4.40
CA GLU A 36 -17.95 24.82 -5.55
C GLU A 36 -16.98 24.94 -6.75
N LEU A 37 -15.65 24.98 -6.50
CA LEU A 37 -14.65 25.01 -7.55
C LEU A 37 -14.64 23.73 -8.40
N LEU A 38 -15.22 22.62 -7.93
CA LEU A 38 -15.39 21.41 -8.74
C LEU A 38 -16.36 21.59 -9.93
N LYS A 39 -17.09 22.71 -10.00
CA LYS A 39 -17.92 23.07 -11.16
C LYS A 39 -17.08 23.65 -12.32
N ASP A 40 -15.88 24.16 -12.00
CA ASP A 40 -14.95 24.72 -12.97
C ASP A 40 -14.19 23.61 -13.73
N GLU A 41 -14.13 23.75 -15.07
CA GLU A 41 -13.49 22.75 -15.93
C GLU A 41 -11.97 22.65 -15.71
N GLN A 42 -11.30 23.74 -15.33
CA GLN A 42 -9.87 23.72 -15.05
C GLN A 42 -9.59 22.91 -13.77
N THR A 43 -10.40 23.12 -12.74
CA THR A 43 -10.33 22.35 -11.49
C THR A 43 -10.61 20.86 -11.71
N LYS A 44 -11.63 20.52 -12.51
CA LYS A 44 -11.88 19.11 -12.89
C LYS A 44 -10.68 18.49 -13.59
N LYS A 45 -10.09 19.19 -14.57
CA LYS A 45 -8.89 18.74 -15.27
C LYS A 45 -7.73 18.50 -14.32
N ALA A 46 -7.53 19.37 -13.32
CA ALA A 46 -6.50 19.19 -12.32
C ALA A 46 -6.72 17.90 -11.49
N VAL A 47 -7.95 17.64 -11.05
CA VAL A 47 -8.29 16.39 -10.36
C VAL A 47 -8.03 15.17 -11.24
N LEU A 48 -8.48 15.19 -12.51
CA LEU A 48 -8.25 14.11 -13.46
C LEU A 48 -6.74 13.87 -13.70
N SER A 49 -5.95 14.94 -13.86
CA SER A 49 -4.50 14.85 -14.03
C SER A 49 -3.82 14.22 -12.81
N LEU A 50 -4.28 14.53 -11.60
CA LEU A 50 -3.74 13.89 -10.39
C LEU A 50 -4.00 12.39 -10.39
N ILE A 51 -5.20 11.94 -10.76
CA ILE A 51 -5.52 10.51 -10.82
C ILE A 51 -4.68 9.82 -11.90
N GLU A 52 -4.46 10.46 -13.03
CA GLU A 52 -3.55 9.98 -14.08
C GLU A 52 -2.11 9.85 -13.57
N PHE A 53 -1.61 10.83 -12.79
CA PHE A 53 -0.28 10.77 -12.19
C PHE A 53 -0.17 9.65 -11.14
N LEU A 54 -1.22 9.42 -10.36
CA LEU A 54 -1.31 8.27 -9.46
C LEU A 54 -1.28 6.95 -10.23
N ASP A 55 -2.09 6.84 -11.29
CA ASP A 55 -2.18 5.63 -12.12
C ASP A 55 -0.83 5.26 -12.76
N LYS A 56 -0.02 6.27 -13.10
CA LYS A 56 1.33 6.11 -13.66
C LYS A 56 2.46 6.06 -12.63
N GLY A 57 2.15 6.17 -11.35
CA GLY A 57 3.15 6.17 -10.28
C GLY A 57 4.06 7.40 -10.26
N LEU A 58 3.65 8.51 -10.89
CA LEU A 58 4.38 9.78 -10.92
C LEU A 58 4.21 10.58 -9.63
N VAL A 59 3.14 10.31 -8.90
CA VAL A 59 2.80 10.84 -7.58
C VAL A 59 2.37 9.69 -6.68
N ARG A 60 2.71 9.76 -5.40
CA ARG A 60 2.34 8.75 -4.40
C ARG A 60 1.60 9.39 -3.24
N VAL A 61 0.71 8.62 -2.61
CA VAL A 61 0.02 9.03 -1.37
C VAL A 61 0.99 9.10 -0.20
N ALA A 62 1.97 8.21 -0.15
CA ALA A 62 3.10 8.30 0.77
C ALA A 62 4.36 7.75 0.11
N GLU A 63 5.51 8.30 0.50
CA GLU A 63 6.81 7.94 -0.04
C GLU A 63 7.89 8.02 1.04
N PRO A 64 8.97 7.24 0.94
CA PRO A 64 10.10 7.36 1.83
C PRO A 64 10.72 8.76 1.71
N LYS A 65 11.09 9.38 2.83
CA LYS A 65 11.88 10.61 2.82
C LYS A 65 13.27 10.34 2.26
N GLU A 66 13.91 11.38 1.74
CA GLU A 66 15.25 11.28 1.13
C GLU A 66 16.31 10.67 2.06
N ASN A 67 16.18 10.86 3.38
CA ASN A 67 17.07 10.25 4.38
C ASN A 67 16.75 8.78 4.69
N GLY A 68 15.67 8.22 4.14
CA GLY A 68 15.25 6.84 4.37
C GLY A 68 14.71 6.52 5.79
N GLU A 69 14.72 7.48 6.71
CA GLU A 69 14.38 7.23 8.12
C GLU A 69 12.88 7.29 8.43
N ALA A 70 12.08 7.86 7.53
CA ALA A 70 10.64 8.02 7.74
C ALA A 70 9.90 8.11 6.41
N TRP A 71 8.59 7.91 6.46
CA TRP A 71 7.69 8.12 5.34
C TRP A 71 7.03 9.50 5.43
N GLN A 72 6.85 10.13 4.29
CA GLN A 72 6.09 11.36 4.13
C GLN A 72 4.72 11.04 3.54
N VAL A 73 3.66 11.48 4.22
CA VAL A 73 2.29 11.39 3.70
C VAL A 73 1.98 12.65 2.90
N ASN A 74 1.51 12.47 1.68
CA ASN A 74 1.07 13.53 0.77
C ASN A 74 -0.44 13.71 0.90
N GLU A 75 -0.89 14.39 1.96
CA GLU A 75 -2.32 14.58 2.26
C GLU A 75 -3.10 15.19 1.10
N TRP A 76 -2.49 16.14 0.38
CA TRP A 76 -3.10 16.77 -0.79
C TRP A 76 -3.48 15.76 -1.89
N VAL A 77 -2.72 14.67 -2.01
CA VAL A 77 -3.02 13.59 -2.96
C VAL A 77 -4.27 12.82 -2.53
N LYS A 78 -4.41 12.52 -1.23
CA LYS A 78 -5.63 11.89 -0.69
C LYS A 78 -6.85 12.78 -0.89
N LYS A 79 -6.71 14.10 -0.66
CA LYS A 79 -7.74 15.10 -0.95
C LYS A 79 -8.20 15.00 -2.41
N GLY A 80 -7.26 14.95 -3.35
CA GLY A 80 -7.56 14.82 -4.76
C GLY A 80 -8.27 13.51 -5.12
N VAL A 81 -7.89 12.38 -4.49
CA VAL A 81 -8.63 11.12 -4.67
C VAL A 81 -10.09 11.27 -4.21
N ILE A 82 -10.34 11.93 -3.06
CA ILE A 82 -11.72 12.16 -2.60
C ILE A 82 -12.47 13.11 -3.53
N LEU A 83 -11.80 14.16 -4.05
CA LEU A 83 -12.40 15.10 -5.01
C LEU A 83 -12.74 14.44 -6.35
N TYR A 84 -12.13 13.32 -6.68
CA TYR A 84 -12.43 12.58 -7.90
C TYR A 84 -13.83 11.98 -7.92
N PHE A 85 -14.30 11.43 -6.79
CA PHE A 85 -15.61 10.76 -6.73
C PHE A 85 -16.82 11.66 -7.12
N PRO A 86 -16.94 12.91 -6.63
CA PRO A 86 -18.07 13.75 -6.98
C PRO A 86 -18.06 14.25 -8.43
N ILE A 87 -16.92 14.29 -9.11
CA ILE A 87 -16.86 14.71 -10.51
C ILE A 87 -17.12 13.56 -11.50
N GLN A 88 -17.12 12.31 -11.03
CA GLN A 88 -17.40 11.13 -11.84
C GLN A 88 -18.90 10.79 -11.83
N GLN A 89 -19.37 10.34 -12.98
CA GLN A 89 -20.72 9.78 -13.12
C GLN A 89 -20.68 8.27 -12.89
N ILE A 90 -21.82 7.72 -12.47
CA ILE A 90 -21.98 6.26 -12.43
C ILE A 90 -22.17 5.77 -13.86
N GLU A 91 -21.32 4.83 -14.27
CA GLU A 91 -21.41 4.18 -15.58
C GLU A 91 -21.67 2.69 -15.39
N THR A 92 -22.44 2.11 -16.27
CA THR A 92 -22.75 0.68 -16.28
C THR A 92 -22.04 0.02 -17.43
N GLU A 93 -21.20 -0.94 -17.13
CA GLU A 93 -20.49 -1.76 -18.11
C GLU A 93 -20.96 -3.21 -18.02
N LYS A 94 -21.15 -3.87 -19.18
CA LYS A 94 -21.48 -5.30 -19.27
C LYS A 94 -20.36 -6.06 -19.95
N PHE A 95 -19.93 -7.13 -19.30
CA PHE A 95 -18.91 -8.03 -19.84
C PHE A 95 -19.40 -9.47 -19.75
N GLY A 96 -19.93 -10.00 -20.84
CA GLY A 96 -20.62 -11.27 -20.86
C GLY A 96 -21.87 -11.26 -19.97
N SER A 97 -21.89 -12.12 -18.95
CA SER A 97 -22.96 -12.16 -17.95
C SER A 97 -22.69 -11.28 -16.72
N TYR A 98 -21.55 -10.61 -16.65
CA TYR A 98 -21.21 -9.70 -15.56
C TYR A 98 -21.70 -8.30 -15.88
N GLU A 99 -22.17 -7.60 -14.84
CA GLU A 99 -22.53 -6.18 -14.90
C GLU A 99 -21.81 -5.45 -13.77
N PHE A 100 -21.18 -4.32 -14.11
CA PHE A 100 -20.51 -3.42 -13.18
C PHE A 100 -21.18 -2.06 -13.27
N CYS A 101 -21.39 -1.42 -12.14
CA CYS A 101 -22.03 -0.11 -12.04
C CYS A 101 -21.24 0.74 -11.04
N ASP A 102 -20.26 1.51 -11.52
CA ASP A 102 -19.33 2.25 -10.64
C ASP A 102 -18.96 3.61 -11.25
N LYS A 103 -18.37 4.47 -10.41
CA LYS A 103 -17.82 5.77 -10.78
C LYS A 103 -16.38 5.68 -11.26
N ILE A 104 -15.63 4.68 -10.80
CA ILE A 104 -14.21 4.56 -11.06
C ILE A 104 -13.98 3.48 -12.11
N PRO A 105 -13.44 3.82 -13.29
CA PRO A 105 -13.14 2.83 -14.30
C PRO A 105 -12.10 1.83 -13.81
N LEU A 106 -12.05 0.68 -14.44
CA LEU A 106 -11.04 -0.32 -14.18
C LEU A 106 -9.74 0.02 -14.92
N LYS A 107 -8.61 -0.32 -14.29
CA LYS A 107 -7.31 -0.29 -14.92
C LYS A 107 -7.25 -1.34 -16.03
N ASN A 108 -6.61 -0.99 -17.13
CA ASN A 108 -6.45 -1.82 -18.32
C ASN A 108 -4.99 -1.78 -18.83
N ASP A 109 -4.74 -2.30 -20.03
CA ASP A 109 -3.42 -2.30 -20.70
C ASP A 109 -2.29 -2.93 -19.89
N TYR A 110 -2.58 -3.95 -19.08
CA TYR A 110 -1.61 -4.65 -18.25
C TYR A 110 -0.40 -5.18 -19.03
N ALA A 111 -0.61 -5.68 -20.24
CA ALA A 111 0.45 -6.23 -21.08
C ALA A 111 1.50 -5.17 -21.46
N SER A 112 1.07 -3.97 -21.85
CA SER A 112 1.98 -2.86 -22.18
C SER A 112 2.76 -2.36 -20.97
N GLN A 113 2.16 -2.46 -19.77
CA GLN A 113 2.79 -2.11 -18.50
C GLN A 113 3.71 -3.22 -17.98
N GLY A 114 3.72 -4.41 -18.62
CA GLY A 114 4.52 -5.55 -18.17
C GLY A 114 4.00 -6.18 -16.88
N VAL A 115 2.69 -6.12 -16.64
CA VAL A 115 1.97 -6.70 -15.53
C VAL A 115 1.30 -7.99 -15.97
N ARG A 116 1.40 -9.05 -15.17
CA ARG A 116 0.66 -10.29 -15.37
C ARG A 116 -0.63 -10.26 -14.55
N ALA A 117 -1.76 -10.04 -15.19
CA ALA A 117 -3.08 -10.06 -14.55
C ALA A 117 -3.82 -11.35 -14.92
N VAL A 118 -4.17 -12.16 -13.92
CA VAL A 118 -4.95 -13.39 -14.08
C VAL A 118 -6.44 -13.03 -14.15
N MET A 119 -7.22 -13.80 -14.91
CA MET A 119 -8.66 -13.56 -15.01
C MET A 119 -9.32 -13.48 -13.63
N GLY A 120 -10.13 -12.46 -13.40
CA GLY A 120 -10.77 -12.17 -12.10
C GLY A 120 -9.94 -11.25 -11.20
N SER A 121 -8.74 -10.84 -11.59
CA SER A 121 -8.05 -9.74 -10.92
C SER A 121 -8.65 -8.40 -11.31
N VAL A 122 -8.80 -7.50 -10.35
CA VAL A 122 -9.37 -6.16 -10.53
C VAL A 122 -8.44 -5.12 -9.91
N ALA A 123 -8.06 -4.12 -10.68
CA ALA A 123 -7.48 -2.89 -10.16
C ALA A 123 -8.31 -1.70 -10.64
N ARG A 124 -8.62 -0.76 -9.75
CA ARG A 124 -9.29 0.49 -10.10
C ARG A 124 -8.29 1.47 -10.71
N TYR A 125 -8.74 2.26 -11.69
CA TYR A 125 -7.95 3.36 -12.25
C TYR A 125 -7.47 4.31 -11.15
N GLY A 126 -6.23 4.79 -11.26
CA GLY A 126 -5.54 5.54 -10.21
C GLY A 126 -4.81 4.65 -9.20
N ALA A 127 -4.83 3.33 -9.37
CA ALA A 127 -3.90 2.42 -8.70
C ALA A 127 -2.66 2.22 -9.55
N PHE A 128 -1.47 2.44 -9.02
CA PHE A 128 -0.23 2.14 -9.72
C PHE A 128 0.16 0.68 -9.52
N ILE A 129 0.36 -0.03 -10.63
CA ILE A 129 0.83 -1.41 -10.66
C ILE A 129 2.11 -1.44 -11.50
N ASN A 130 3.25 -1.66 -10.86
CA ASN A 130 4.54 -1.57 -11.52
C ASN A 130 4.84 -2.82 -12.36
N ARG A 131 5.80 -2.69 -13.27
CA ARG A 131 6.30 -3.78 -14.12
C ARG A 131 6.74 -4.99 -13.30
N GLY A 132 6.41 -6.19 -13.78
CA GLY A 132 6.75 -7.45 -13.12
C GLY A 132 5.83 -7.85 -11.98
N VAL A 133 4.83 -7.04 -11.66
CA VAL A 133 3.78 -7.40 -10.69
C VAL A 133 2.92 -8.54 -11.25
N ILE A 134 2.54 -9.46 -10.37
CA ILE A 134 1.58 -10.52 -10.67
C ILE A 134 0.33 -10.28 -9.83
N LEU A 135 -0.80 -10.10 -10.52
CA LEU A 135 -2.12 -10.06 -9.89
C LEU A 135 -2.82 -11.40 -10.15
N MET A 136 -2.97 -12.22 -9.12
CA MET A 136 -3.92 -13.32 -9.11
C MET A 136 -5.34 -12.75 -8.96
N PRO A 137 -6.42 -13.54 -9.01
CA PRO A 137 -7.77 -13.04 -8.72
C PRO A 137 -7.80 -12.27 -7.39
N SER A 138 -7.68 -10.97 -7.45
CA SER A 138 -7.41 -10.08 -6.32
C SER A 138 -7.98 -8.70 -6.60
N PHE A 139 -7.97 -7.80 -5.61
CA PHE A 139 -8.49 -6.46 -5.76
C PHE A 139 -7.47 -5.40 -5.32
N VAL A 140 -7.21 -4.40 -6.17
CA VAL A 140 -6.37 -3.23 -5.85
C VAL A 140 -7.17 -1.95 -6.03
N ASN A 141 -7.29 -1.17 -4.97
CA ASN A 141 -8.13 0.03 -4.97
C ASN A 141 -7.34 1.28 -5.39
N ILE A 142 -8.09 2.34 -5.77
CA ILE A 142 -7.57 3.64 -6.18
C ILE A 142 -6.58 4.23 -5.17
N GLY A 143 -5.55 4.88 -5.65
CA GLY A 143 -4.49 5.49 -4.84
C GLY A 143 -3.47 4.50 -4.28
N ALA A 144 -3.70 3.20 -4.40
CA ALA A 144 -2.73 2.18 -4.02
C ALA A 144 -1.50 2.22 -4.93
N TYR A 145 -0.35 1.88 -4.37
CA TYR A 145 0.92 1.74 -5.08
C TYR A 145 1.46 0.34 -4.85
N VAL A 146 1.65 -0.43 -5.91
CA VAL A 146 2.20 -1.79 -5.86
C VAL A 146 3.47 -1.81 -6.71
N ASP A 147 4.62 -1.97 -6.07
CA ASP A 147 5.91 -1.87 -6.72
C ASP A 147 6.33 -3.20 -7.38
N SER A 148 7.40 -3.13 -8.17
CA SER A 148 7.91 -4.16 -9.07
C SER A 148 8.19 -5.50 -8.39
N GLY A 149 7.92 -6.60 -9.11
CA GLY A 149 8.20 -7.95 -8.62
C GLY A 149 7.23 -8.46 -7.54
N THR A 150 6.29 -7.63 -7.10
CA THR A 150 5.31 -8.00 -6.07
C THR A 150 4.24 -8.94 -6.62
N MET A 151 3.82 -9.90 -5.81
CA MET A 151 2.67 -10.76 -6.06
C MET A 151 1.51 -10.38 -5.13
N VAL A 152 0.36 -10.10 -5.72
CA VAL A 152 -0.93 -9.99 -5.01
C VAL A 152 -1.69 -11.27 -5.29
N ASP A 153 -1.65 -12.21 -4.35
CA ASP A 153 -2.14 -13.57 -4.54
C ASP A 153 -3.68 -13.67 -4.45
N THR A 154 -4.21 -14.85 -4.64
CA THR A 154 -5.64 -15.15 -4.78
C THR A 154 -6.44 -14.63 -3.57
N TRP A 155 -7.47 -13.82 -3.87
CA TRP A 155 -8.37 -13.18 -2.88
C TRP A 155 -7.68 -12.20 -1.93
N ALA A 156 -6.42 -11.82 -2.20
CA ALA A 156 -5.81 -10.71 -1.49
C ALA A 156 -6.41 -9.37 -1.94
N THR A 157 -6.43 -8.41 -1.03
CA THR A 157 -6.90 -7.05 -1.29
C THR A 157 -5.84 -6.03 -0.91
N VAL A 158 -5.67 -5.01 -1.76
CA VAL A 158 -4.86 -3.82 -1.46
C VAL A 158 -5.80 -2.63 -1.41
N GLY A 159 -6.02 -2.12 -0.21
CA GLY A 159 -6.96 -1.03 0.05
C GLY A 159 -6.51 0.30 -0.51
N SER A 160 -7.43 1.27 -0.53
CA SER A 160 -7.16 2.62 -1.06
C SER A 160 -5.93 3.23 -0.41
N CYS A 161 -5.06 3.78 -1.23
CA CYS A 161 -3.87 4.51 -0.80
C CYS A 161 -2.75 3.65 -0.17
N ALA A 162 -2.93 2.35 0.02
CA ALA A 162 -1.90 1.48 0.58
C ALA A 162 -0.63 1.48 -0.29
N GLN A 163 0.53 1.40 0.36
CA GLN A 163 1.85 1.45 -0.29
C GLN A 163 2.54 0.11 -0.11
N ILE A 164 2.71 -0.62 -1.21
CA ILE A 164 3.36 -1.94 -1.23
C ILE A 164 4.69 -1.81 -1.97
N GLY A 165 5.76 -2.20 -1.32
CA GLY A 165 7.13 -2.17 -1.82
C GLY A 165 7.41 -3.21 -2.91
N LYS A 166 8.69 -3.34 -3.26
CA LYS A 166 9.20 -4.29 -4.26
C LYS A 166 9.26 -5.70 -3.71
N ASN A 167 9.08 -6.68 -4.60
CA ASN A 167 9.24 -8.10 -4.29
C ASN A 167 8.44 -8.57 -3.06
N VAL A 168 7.34 -7.89 -2.74
CA VAL A 168 6.45 -8.29 -1.65
C VAL A 168 5.59 -9.46 -2.10
N HIS A 169 5.38 -10.42 -1.20
CA HIS A 169 4.39 -11.47 -1.41
C HIS A 169 3.20 -11.24 -0.47
N LEU A 170 2.07 -10.85 -1.02
CA LEU A 170 0.79 -10.84 -0.31
C LEU A 170 0.11 -12.18 -0.59
N SER A 171 0.17 -13.11 0.36
CA SER A 171 -0.36 -14.47 0.18
C SER A 171 -1.89 -14.50 0.11
N GLY A 172 -2.44 -15.68 -0.18
CA GLY A 172 -3.87 -15.85 -0.40
C GLY A 172 -4.75 -15.28 0.72
N GLY A 173 -5.71 -14.43 0.35
CA GLY A 173 -6.66 -13.83 1.25
C GLY A 173 -6.11 -12.79 2.22
N VAL A 174 -4.92 -12.26 1.97
CA VAL A 174 -4.36 -11.13 2.74
C VAL A 174 -5.26 -9.90 2.56
N GLY A 175 -5.58 -9.23 3.68
CA GLY A 175 -6.33 -7.97 3.70
C GLY A 175 -5.43 -6.80 4.07
N ILE A 176 -5.02 -6.00 3.08
CA ILE A 176 -4.37 -4.72 3.33
C ILE A 176 -5.44 -3.62 3.33
N GLY A 177 -5.60 -2.95 4.47
CA GLY A 177 -6.64 -1.94 4.67
C GLY A 177 -6.38 -0.67 3.87
N GLY A 178 -7.48 -0.05 3.45
CA GLY A 178 -7.45 1.28 2.87
C GLY A 178 -7.54 2.36 3.94
N VAL A 179 -6.77 3.43 3.79
CA VAL A 179 -6.82 4.62 4.67
C VAL A 179 -6.93 5.86 3.79
N LEU A 180 -8.08 6.00 3.15
CA LEU A 180 -8.41 7.23 2.40
C LEU A 180 -8.84 8.34 3.36
N GLU A 181 -9.66 8.01 4.33
CA GLU A 181 -10.11 8.88 5.41
C GLU A 181 -9.79 8.26 6.77
N PRO A 182 -9.43 9.10 7.78
CA PRO A 182 -9.23 10.56 7.71
C PRO A 182 -7.96 10.93 6.92
N ILE A 183 -7.96 12.16 6.34
CA ILE A 183 -6.91 12.64 5.42
C ILE A 183 -5.51 12.59 6.02
N GLN A 184 -5.37 12.98 7.29
CA GLN A 184 -4.10 13.03 8.01
C GLN A 184 -3.54 11.65 8.40
N ALA A 185 -4.37 10.61 8.38
CA ALA A 185 -3.91 9.28 8.75
C ALA A 185 -2.93 8.72 7.71
N ALA A 186 -1.85 8.09 8.18
CA ALA A 186 -0.92 7.40 7.31
C ALA A 186 -1.61 6.23 6.59
N PRO A 187 -1.30 5.96 5.32
CA PRO A 187 -1.74 4.72 4.67
C PRO A 187 -1.03 3.52 5.28
N VAL A 188 -1.55 2.31 5.01
CA VAL A 188 -0.80 1.09 5.29
C VAL A 188 0.43 1.05 4.40
N ILE A 189 1.58 0.72 5.00
CA ILE A 189 2.87 0.62 4.33
C ILE A 189 3.43 -0.78 4.54
N ILE A 190 3.75 -1.46 3.45
CA ILE A 190 4.50 -2.71 3.44
C ILE A 190 5.78 -2.43 2.66
N GLU A 191 6.92 -2.46 3.32
CA GLU A 191 8.19 -2.17 2.67
C GLU A 191 8.69 -3.34 1.81
N ASP A 192 9.83 -3.13 1.12
CA ASP A 192 10.39 -4.09 0.17
C ASP A 192 10.68 -5.46 0.79
N ASP A 193 10.60 -6.49 -0.05
CA ASP A 193 11.00 -7.87 0.25
C ASP A 193 10.25 -8.52 1.43
N CYS A 194 9.09 -7.95 1.84
CA CYS A 194 8.23 -8.51 2.86
C CYS A 194 7.48 -9.75 2.37
N PHE A 195 7.25 -10.67 3.29
CA PHE A 195 6.33 -11.78 3.09
C PHE A 195 5.15 -11.69 4.07
N ILE A 196 3.95 -11.58 3.54
CA ILE A 196 2.71 -11.47 4.32
C ILE A 196 1.94 -12.77 4.14
N GLY A 197 1.91 -13.60 5.19
CA GLY A 197 1.29 -14.93 5.20
C GLY A 197 -0.22 -14.89 4.94
N SER A 198 -0.76 -16.05 4.53
CA SER A 198 -2.17 -16.16 4.17
C SER A 198 -3.11 -15.67 5.27
N ARG A 199 -4.17 -14.96 4.87
CA ARG A 199 -5.19 -14.43 5.79
C ARG A 199 -4.67 -13.42 6.82
N CYS A 200 -3.45 -12.87 6.65
CA CYS A 200 -3.03 -11.72 7.45
C CYS A 200 -3.89 -10.49 7.16
N ILE A 201 -4.12 -9.70 8.20
CA ILE A 201 -4.82 -8.41 8.11
C ILE A 201 -3.86 -7.31 8.58
N VAL A 202 -3.58 -6.32 7.74
CA VAL A 202 -2.76 -5.15 8.06
C VAL A 202 -3.56 -3.90 7.73
N VAL A 203 -3.96 -3.15 8.73
CA VAL A 203 -4.94 -2.07 8.59
C VAL A 203 -4.58 -0.84 9.45
N GLU A 204 -5.38 0.22 9.34
CA GLU A 204 -5.29 1.44 10.16
C GLU A 204 -3.94 2.17 10.07
N GLY A 205 -3.29 2.14 8.89
CA GLY A 205 -2.01 2.81 8.69
C GLY A 205 -0.82 2.13 9.36
N ALA A 206 -0.95 0.86 9.69
CA ALA A 206 0.17 0.08 10.21
C ALA A 206 1.30 -0.02 9.19
N HIS A 207 2.53 -0.09 9.68
CA HIS A 207 3.74 -0.09 8.87
C HIS A 207 4.54 -1.38 9.13
N ILE A 208 4.81 -2.13 8.08
CA ILE A 208 5.62 -3.35 8.10
C ILE A 208 6.98 -3.03 7.48
N GLY A 209 8.02 -3.10 8.30
CA GLY A 209 9.39 -2.80 7.91
C GLY A 209 9.96 -3.81 6.94
N LYS A 210 10.96 -3.37 6.18
CA LYS A 210 11.64 -4.11 5.11
C LYS A 210 11.98 -5.55 5.49
N GLU A 211 11.77 -6.50 4.56
CA GLU A 211 12.11 -7.90 4.72
C GLU A 211 11.40 -8.63 5.88
N ALA A 212 10.40 -8.00 6.51
CA ALA A 212 9.63 -8.67 7.57
C ALA A 212 8.78 -9.82 7.02
N VAL A 213 8.56 -10.79 7.87
CA VAL A 213 7.80 -12.02 7.59
C VAL A 213 6.67 -12.12 8.60
N LEU A 214 5.43 -12.12 8.12
CA LEU A 214 4.24 -12.36 8.93
C LEU A 214 3.73 -13.78 8.66
N GLY A 215 3.64 -14.60 9.69
CA GLY A 215 3.00 -15.90 9.64
C GLY A 215 1.50 -15.80 9.35
N ALA A 216 0.89 -16.87 8.87
CA ALA A 216 -0.52 -16.87 8.51
C ALA A 216 -1.42 -16.41 9.68
N GLY A 217 -2.45 -15.63 9.35
CA GLY A 217 -3.43 -15.16 10.34
C GLY A 217 -2.98 -14.05 11.28
N VAL A 218 -1.79 -13.47 11.10
CA VAL A 218 -1.36 -12.30 11.88
C VAL A 218 -2.25 -11.11 11.57
N THR A 219 -2.72 -10.43 12.61
CA THR A 219 -3.50 -9.19 12.51
C THR A 219 -2.73 -8.02 13.13
N ILE A 220 -2.44 -7.01 12.32
CA ILE A 220 -1.77 -5.77 12.74
C ILE A 220 -2.68 -4.58 12.47
N THR A 221 -3.03 -3.89 13.52
CA THR A 221 -3.70 -2.58 13.50
C THR A 221 -2.80 -1.54 14.15
N GLN A 222 -3.21 -0.28 14.16
CA GLN A 222 -2.49 0.80 14.86
C GLN A 222 -2.35 0.53 16.38
N SER A 223 -3.28 -0.23 16.96
CA SER A 223 -3.33 -0.52 18.40
C SER A 223 -2.88 -1.93 18.79
N THR A 224 -2.68 -2.83 17.82
CA THR A 224 -2.21 -4.19 18.09
C THR A 224 -0.88 -4.15 18.85
N LYS A 225 -0.79 -4.85 20.00
CA LYS A 225 0.48 -5.08 20.65
C LYS A 225 1.33 -6.03 19.83
N ILE A 226 2.55 -5.62 19.49
CA ILE A 226 3.55 -6.41 18.79
C ILE A 226 4.68 -6.65 19.80
N ILE A 227 4.77 -7.85 20.34
CA ILE A 227 5.66 -8.18 21.46
C ILE A 227 6.88 -8.91 20.91
N ASP A 228 8.04 -8.28 21.01
CA ASP A 228 9.32 -8.92 20.68
C ASP A 228 9.82 -9.69 21.91
N VAL A 229 9.92 -11.01 21.76
CA VAL A 229 10.37 -11.94 22.82
C VAL A 229 11.77 -12.50 22.54
N THR A 230 12.53 -11.89 21.65
CA THR A 230 13.86 -12.38 21.26
C THR A 230 14.97 -12.00 22.24
N GLY A 231 14.73 -10.99 23.08
CA GLY A 231 15.65 -10.53 24.13
C GLY A 231 15.37 -11.15 25.51
N ALA A 232 16.15 -10.75 26.51
CA ALA A 232 15.93 -11.14 27.91
C ALA A 232 14.65 -10.55 28.49
N GLU A 233 14.25 -9.38 28.02
CA GLU A 233 13.02 -8.68 28.41
C GLU A 233 12.20 -8.38 27.16
N PRO A 234 10.87 -8.47 27.24
CA PRO A 234 10.01 -8.22 26.10
C PRO A 234 9.97 -6.73 25.73
N ILE A 235 10.06 -6.43 24.43
CA ILE A 235 9.85 -5.09 23.90
C ILE A 235 8.49 -5.05 23.20
N THR A 236 7.70 -3.99 23.44
CA THR A 236 6.38 -3.86 22.82
C THR A 236 6.36 -2.70 21.81
N TYR A 237 5.99 -3.00 20.58
CA TYR A 237 5.71 -2.04 19.51
C TYR A 237 4.20 -1.90 19.32
N LYS A 238 3.78 -0.82 18.65
CA LYS A 238 2.41 -0.60 18.17
C LYS A 238 2.45 0.03 16.78
N GLY A 239 1.59 -0.46 15.89
CA GLY A 239 1.44 0.10 14.55
C GLY A 239 2.68 -0.08 13.63
N TYR A 240 3.77 -0.62 14.13
CA TYR A 240 5.02 -0.81 13.40
C TYR A 240 5.67 -2.16 13.72
N VAL A 241 5.95 -2.94 12.67
CA VAL A 241 6.76 -4.16 12.74
C VAL A 241 8.17 -3.82 12.27
N PRO A 242 9.21 -3.98 13.12
CA PRO A 242 10.59 -3.70 12.72
C PRO A 242 11.06 -4.56 11.55
N GLU A 243 12.03 -4.04 10.80
CA GLU A 243 12.63 -4.74 9.67
C GLU A 243 13.13 -6.15 10.03
N ARG A 244 13.05 -7.06 9.06
CA ARG A 244 13.50 -8.46 9.14
C ARG A 244 12.83 -9.28 10.26
N SER A 245 11.81 -8.75 10.93
CA SER A 245 11.10 -9.47 12.01
C SER A 245 10.33 -10.66 11.48
N VAL A 246 10.41 -11.80 12.19
CA VAL A 246 9.55 -12.97 11.96
C VAL A 246 8.44 -12.93 13.02
N VAL A 247 7.20 -12.79 12.56
CA VAL A 247 6.04 -12.50 13.39
C VAL A 247 5.02 -13.62 13.29
N ILE A 248 4.47 -14.04 14.42
CA ILE A 248 3.39 -15.03 14.51
C ILE A 248 2.17 -14.47 15.24
N PRO A 249 0.97 -15.05 15.06
CA PRO A 249 -0.16 -14.75 15.92
C PRO A 249 0.14 -15.15 17.36
N GLY A 250 -0.36 -14.37 18.33
CA GLY A 250 -0.20 -14.65 19.74
C GLY A 250 -1.34 -14.10 20.58
N SER A 251 -1.25 -14.28 21.88
CA SER A 251 -2.15 -13.69 22.85
C SER A 251 -1.40 -13.31 24.12
N TYR A 252 -1.96 -12.35 24.86
CA TYR A 252 -1.47 -11.99 26.19
C TYR A 252 -2.64 -11.88 27.17
N GLU A 253 -2.39 -12.17 28.44
CA GLU A 253 -3.40 -12.04 29.48
C GLU A 253 -3.72 -10.56 29.70
N LYS A 254 -5.01 -10.27 29.82
CA LYS A 254 -5.53 -8.95 30.20
C LYS A 254 -6.64 -9.11 31.23
N GLU A 255 -6.58 -8.28 32.29
CA GLU A 255 -7.60 -8.23 33.29
C GLU A 255 -8.73 -7.29 32.88
N PHE A 256 -9.96 -7.75 33.09
CA PHE A 256 -11.21 -7.04 32.89
C PHE A 256 -12.09 -7.12 34.14
N PRO A 257 -13.14 -6.31 34.29
CA PRO A 257 -14.05 -6.40 35.44
C PRO A 257 -14.66 -7.80 35.64
N ALA A 258 -14.83 -8.58 34.56
CA ALA A 258 -15.38 -9.94 34.61
C ALA A 258 -14.31 -11.04 34.79
N GLY A 259 -13.04 -10.69 34.98
CA GLY A 259 -11.93 -11.64 35.17
C GLY A 259 -10.81 -11.49 34.12
N LYS A 260 -9.91 -12.45 34.11
CA LYS A 260 -8.76 -12.48 33.22
C LYS A 260 -9.07 -13.23 31.93
N TYR A 261 -8.71 -12.63 30.80
CA TYR A 261 -8.91 -13.19 29.47
C TYR A 261 -7.68 -13.01 28.62
N HIS A 262 -7.46 -13.91 27.65
CA HIS A 262 -6.43 -13.76 26.64
C HIS A 262 -6.95 -12.91 25.49
N VAL A 263 -6.22 -11.86 25.15
CA VAL A 263 -6.52 -10.98 24.01
C VAL A 263 -5.46 -11.14 22.93
N PRO A 264 -5.82 -10.98 21.64
CA PRO A 264 -4.88 -11.16 20.52
C PRO A 264 -3.71 -10.18 20.58
N CYS A 265 -2.54 -10.64 20.15
CA CYS A 265 -1.36 -9.84 19.85
C CYS A 265 -0.58 -10.44 18.70
N ALA A 266 0.48 -9.78 18.25
CA ALA A 266 1.50 -10.34 17.38
C ALA A 266 2.77 -10.57 18.21
N ILE A 267 3.51 -11.64 17.92
CA ILE A 267 4.75 -11.99 18.63
C ILE A 267 5.89 -12.04 17.63
N ILE A 268 6.94 -11.24 17.85
CA ILE A 268 8.19 -11.33 17.11
C ILE A 268 9.03 -12.41 17.79
N ILE A 269 9.31 -13.49 17.03
CA ILE A 269 10.04 -14.67 17.52
C ILE A 269 11.50 -14.72 17.06
N GLY A 270 11.91 -13.81 16.19
CA GLY A 270 13.28 -13.74 15.67
C GLY A 270 13.40 -12.79 14.49
N LYS A 271 14.55 -12.84 13.85
CA LYS A 271 14.87 -12.11 12.63
C LYS A 271 15.07 -13.06 11.46
N ARG A 272 14.60 -12.65 10.27
CA ARG A 272 14.85 -13.36 9.00
C ARG A 272 16.36 -13.52 8.79
N LYS A 273 16.79 -14.77 8.53
CA LYS A 273 18.20 -15.09 8.35
C LYS A 273 18.63 -14.87 6.90
N PRO A 274 19.89 -14.51 6.61
CA PRO A 274 20.39 -14.42 5.23
C PRO A 274 20.21 -15.71 4.42
N SER A 275 20.24 -16.87 5.08
CA SER A 275 19.99 -18.17 4.44
C SER A 275 18.56 -18.37 3.95
N THR A 276 17.60 -17.58 4.46
CA THR A 276 16.19 -17.61 4.04
C THR A 276 15.87 -16.54 3.01
N ASP A 277 16.75 -15.57 2.78
CA ASP A 277 16.53 -14.47 1.82
C ASP A 277 16.40 -14.98 0.37
N LEU A 278 17.06 -16.08 0.03
CA LEU A 278 17.01 -16.73 -1.29
C LEU A 278 15.92 -17.80 -1.42
N LYS A 279 15.21 -18.12 -0.34
CA LYS A 279 14.16 -19.14 -0.33
C LYS A 279 12.81 -18.47 -0.58
N THR A 280 12.10 -18.98 -1.56
CA THR A 280 10.74 -18.54 -1.92
C THR A 280 9.67 -19.03 -0.93
N SER A 281 10.05 -19.77 0.11
CA SER A 281 9.14 -20.39 1.07
C SER A 281 9.26 -19.74 2.46
N LEU A 282 8.18 -19.03 2.85
CA LEU A 282 7.97 -18.53 4.20
C LEU A 282 8.10 -19.64 5.26
N ASN A 283 7.59 -20.82 4.94
CA ASN A 283 7.58 -21.95 5.86
C ASN A 283 8.98 -22.30 6.36
N ASP A 284 10.02 -22.03 5.57
CA ASP A 284 11.39 -22.28 6.00
C ASP A 284 11.84 -21.28 7.09
N ALA A 285 11.46 -20.01 6.97
CA ALA A 285 11.76 -19.01 8.00
C ALA A 285 11.06 -19.30 9.34
N LEU A 286 9.82 -19.81 9.29
CA LEU A 286 9.06 -20.18 10.49
C LEU A 286 9.54 -21.50 11.09
N ARG A 287 9.89 -22.49 10.24
CA ARG A 287 10.46 -23.78 10.68
C ARG A 287 11.82 -23.61 11.39
N ASP A 288 12.63 -22.62 11.00
CA ASP A 288 13.89 -22.31 11.67
C ASP A 288 13.70 -21.98 13.17
N PHE A 289 12.49 -21.61 13.58
CA PHE A 289 12.13 -21.33 14.99
C PHE A 289 11.30 -22.44 15.63
N ASN A 290 11.15 -23.61 14.99
CA ASN A 290 10.32 -24.74 15.45
C ASN A 290 8.85 -24.36 15.73
N VAL A 291 8.31 -23.39 14.99
CA VAL A 291 6.90 -23.02 15.08
C VAL A 291 6.12 -23.77 14.01
N ALA A 292 5.07 -24.47 14.40
CA ALA A 292 4.09 -25.05 13.49
C ALA A 292 3.26 -23.93 12.84
N VAL A 293 3.11 -23.98 11.53
CA VAL A 293 2.38 -22.98 10.72
C VAL A 293 1.27 -23.70 9.97
#